data_05112ef0d96ecf354148147e629169e1
#
_entry.id   05112ef0d96ecf354148147e629169e1
#
_cell.length_a   1.000
_cell.length_b   1.000
_cell.length_c   1.000
_cell.angle_alpha   90.00
_cell.angle_beta   90.00
_cell.angle_gamma   90.00
#
_symmetry.space_group_name_H-M   'P 1'
#
loop_
_entity.id
_entity.type
_entity.pdbx_description
1 polymer ?
#
loop_
_entity_poly.entity_id
_entity_poly.type
_entity_poly.pdbx_seq_one_letter_code
_entity_poly.pdbx_strand_id
1 'polypeptide(L)'
;MCLPRLKVSGGPFEEKIGTEFINGVPEEYAEELKKGITEGNVTYEELKSGDKVILDRALLHWYPDIKVGDKLKLNIHDGDNTFQKEIEVAAIGEYGTGLTNYNCLIMAKEGAEKLTINNSSSYFQVIADKDYDEALEASLQAIVDGSGRLQMRTWKNEYDTWENAIQMTRGACYAFIIILAAISIMNLINTMINSVHVRKKELGMMQAIGMSDRQLMKMLQLEGIFYTVGTLIISIGVGSLAGYPLFLYAKRTGCLISAHTIIR
;
A
#
# COMPACT_ATOMS: atom_id res chain seq x y z
N MET A 1 0.38 -5.30 -25.57
CA MET A 1 1.75 -4.79 -25.43
C MET A 1 2.60 -5.88 -24.80
N CYS A 2 3.72 -6.22 -25.42
CA CYS A 2 4.64 -7.26 -24.93
C CYS A 2 5.81 -6.56 -24.23
N LEU A 3 5.98 -6.82 -22.94
CA LEU A 3 7.04 -6.18 -22.14
C LEU A 3 8.07 -7.24 -21.76
N PRO A 4 9.33 -7.11 -22.20
CA PRO A 4 10.40 -7.92 -21.67
C PRO A 4 10.57 -7.59 -20.20
N ARG A 5 10.48 -8.61 -19.36
CA ARG A 5 10.66 -8.53 -17.92
C ARG A 5 11.72 -9.53 -17.48
N LEU A 6 12.84 -8.99 -17.05
CA LEU A 6 14.00 -9.80 -16.65
C LEU A 6 14.17 -9.76 -15.14
N LYS A 7 14.30 -10.93 -14.54
CA LYS A 7 14.65 -11.05 -13.13
C LYS A 7 16.09 -10.66 -12.93
N VAL A 8 16.38 -9.86 -11.90
CA VAL A 8 17.75 -9.48 -11.52
C VAL A 8 18.05 -9.84 -10.08
N SER A 9 19.33 -10.07 -9.79
CA SER A 9 19.87 -10.27 -8.45
C SER A 9 21.31 -9.76 -8.41
N GLY A 10 21.95 -9.79 -7.24
CA GLY A 10 23.33 -9.35 -7.08
C GLY A 10 23.49 -7.86 -6.81
N GLY A 11 24.70 -7.43 -6.51
CA GLY A 11 24.99 -6.06 -6.10
C GLY A 11 24.19 -5.65 -4.86
N PRO A 12 23.43 -4.54 -4.89
CA PRO A 12 22.65 -4.12 -3.73
C PRO A 12 21.45 -5.04 -3.45
N PHE A 13 21.08 -5.94 -4.37
CA PHE A 13 19.91 -6.83 -4.29
C PHE A 13 20.25 -8.23 -3.73
N GLU A 14 21.47 -8.47 -3.27
CA GLU A 14 21.91 -9.79 -2.79
C GLU A 14 21.37 -10.18 -1.41
N GLU A 15 21.14 -9.21 -0.54
CA GLU A 15 20.85 -9.47 0.88
C GLU A 15 19.34 -9.50 1.23
N LYS A 16 18.45 -9.18 0.30
CA LYS A 16 17.02 -9.06 0.59
C LYS A 16 16.17 -10.06 -0.18
N ILE A 17 15.16 -10.58 0.51
CA ILE A 17 14.17 -11.53 -0.02
C ILE A 17 13.21 -10.81 -0.99
N GLY A 18 13.74 -10.23 -2.05
CA GLY A 18 12.97 -9.59 -3.10
C GLY A 18 13.33 -10.17 -4.45
N THR A 19 12.39 -10.22 -5.37
CA THR A 19 12.66 -10.49 -6.77
C THR A 19 12.53 -9.17 -7.50
N GLU A 20 13.66 -8.58 -7.85
CA GLU A 20 13.71 -7.34 -8.59
C GLU A 20 13.68 -7.64 -10.09
N PHE A 21 13.17 -6.72 -10.87
CA PHE A 21 13.00 -6.89 -12.31
C PHE A 21 13.48 -5.69 -13.08
N ILE A 22 13.95 -5.93 -14.31
CA ILE A 22 14.10 -4.92 -15.35
C ILE A 22 12.88 -5.00 -16.25
N ASN A 23 12.17 -3.89 -16.40
CA ASN A 23 11.04 -3.75 -17.32
C ASN A 23 11.44 -2.95 -18.55
N GLY A 24 11.24 -3.50 -19.72
CA GLY A 24 11.41 -2.81 -20.99
C GLY A 24 10.12 -2.10 -21.40
N VAL A 25 10.16 -0.77 -21.50
CA VAL A 25 9.01 0.08 -21.86
C VAL A 25 9.12 0.50 -23.31
N PRO A 26 8.05 0.40 -24.14
CA PRO A 26 8.04 0.80 -25.54
C PRO A 26 8.17 2.32 -25.74
N GLU A 27 8.59 2.73 -26.94
CA GLU A 27 8.82 4.12 -27.30
C GLU A 27 7.56 5.00 -27.23
N GLU A 28 6.39 4.42 -27.45
CA GLU A 28 5.10 5.12 -27.33
C GLU A 28 4.87 5.76 -25.95
N TYR A 29 5.54 5.24 -24.90
CA TYR A 29 5.48 5.75 -23.53
C TYR A 29 6.70 6.60 -23.13
N ALA A 30 7.56 7.00 -24.09
CA ALA A 30 8.78 7.76 -23.81
C ALA A 30 8.50 9.10 -23.11
N GLU A 31 7.44 9.81 -23.51
CA GLU A 31 7.02 11.07 -22.88
C GLU A 31 6.53 10.88 -21.44
N GLU A 32 5.84 9.78 -21.16
CA GLU A 32 5.37 9.46 -19.82
C GLU A 32 6.54 9.04 -18.90
N LEU A 33 7.49 8.27 -19.46
CA LEU A 33 8.72 7.95 -18.74
C LEU A 33 9.49 9.23 -18.36
N LYS A 34 9.61 10.18 -19.29
CA LYS A 34 10.28 11.44 -19.04
C LYS A 34 9.59 12.29 -17.96
N LYS A 35 8.26 12.33 -17.97
CA LYS A 35 7.46 13.06 -16.97
C LYS A 35 7.59 12.49 -15.56
N GLY A 36 7.80 11.18 -15.45
CA GLY A 36 7.94 10.49 -14.17
C GLY A 36 9.32 10.64 -13.51
N ILE A 37 10.33 11.15 -14.23
CA ILE A 37 11.68 11.34 -13.68
C ILE A 37 11.64 12.43 -12.60
N THR A 38 12.12 12.08 -11.40
CA THR A 38 12.22 12.99 -10.26
C THR A 38 13.65 13.46 -9.99
N GLU A 39 14.65 12.63 -10.30
CA GLU A 39 16.07 12.92 -10.10
C GLU A 39 16.88 12.38 -11.29
N GLY A 40 17.91 13.09 -11.69
CA GLY A 40 18.72 12.75 -12.86
C GLY A 40 18.08 13.19 -14.17
N ASN A 41 18.64 12.76 -15.28
CA ASN A 41 18.11 12.99 -16.61
C ASN A 41 18.59 11.89 -17.55
N VAL A 42 17.68 11.32 -18.32
CA VAL A 42 17.99 10.30 -19.31
C VAL A 42 16.99 10.40 -20.46
N THR A 43 17.44 10.19 -21.66
CA THR A 43 16.60 10.14 -22.85
C THR A 43 16.22 8.70 -23.17
N TYR A 44 15.10 8.50 -23.87
CA TYR A 44 14.69 7.17 -24.30
C TYR A 44 15.75 6.48 -25.17
N GLU A 45 16.45 7.24 -26.03
CA GLU A 45 17.55 6.73 -26.86
C GLU A 45 18.73 6.20 -26.04
N GLU A 46 19.05 6.85 -24.94
CA GLU A 46 20.11 6.35 -24.04
C GLU A 46 19.70 5.05 -23.35
N LEU A 47 18.40 4.88 -23.03
CA LEU A 47 17.87 3.66 -22.44
C LEU A 47 17.84 2.48 -23.44
N LYS A 48 17.85 2.74 -24.76
CA LYS A 48 17.99 1.71 -25.80
C LYS A 48 19.34 1.01 -25.80
N SER A 49 20.38 1.60 -25.19
CA SER A 49 21.70 1.00 -25.10
C SER A 49 21.70 -0.32 -24.32
N GLY A 50 20.83 -0.43 -23.32
CA GLY A 50 20.81 -1.54 -22.37
C GLY A 50 21.82 -1.42 -21.23
N ASP A 51 22.54 -0.29 -21.15
CA ASP A 51 23.55 -0.02 -20.12
C ASP A 51 23.07 0.97 -19.06
N LYS A 52 21.93 1.63 -19.31
CA LYS A 52 21.33 2.62 -18.43
C LYS A 52 19.90 2.23 -18.05
N VAL A 53 19.55 2.56 -16.79
CA VAL A 53 18.19 2.32 -16.27
C VAL A 53 17.68 3.53 -15.52
N ILE A 54 16.37 3.63 -15.42
CA ILE A 54 15.68 4.46 -14.45
C ILE A 54 15.31 3.56 -13.26
N LEU A 55 15.67 4.00 -12.06
CA LEU A 55 15.28 3.32 -10.83
C LEU A 55 13.89 3.79 -10.40
N ASP A 56 12.96 2.87 -10.16
CA ASP A 56 11.69 3.22 -9.53
C ASP A 56 11.94 3.68 -8.08
N ARG A 57 11.38 4.84 -7.72
CA ARG A 57 11.53 5.44 -6.38
C ARG A 57 11.07 4.51 -5.25
N ALA A 58 10.13 3.62 -5.52
CA ALA A 58 9.67 2.63 -4.56
C ALA A 58 10.80 1.70 -4.10
N LEU A 59 11.80 1.42 -4.96
CA LEU A 59 12.98 0.64 -4.60
C LEU A 59 13.86 1.31 -3.54
N LEU A 60 13.88 2.64 -3.47
CA LEU A 60 14.66 3.38 -2.46
C LEU A 60 14.17 3.12 -1.02
N HIS A 61 12.93 2.67 -0.86
CA HIS A 61 12.45 2.26 0.45
C HIS A 61 13.23 1.05 1.00
N TRP A 62 13.63 0.16 0.10
CA TRP A 62 14.37 -1.05 0.44
C TRP A 62 15.89 -0.88 0.29
N TYR A 63 16.31 0.00 -0.63
CA TYR A 63 17.71 0.24 -1.01
C TYR A 63 18.01 1.74 -1.00
N PRO A 64 18.03 2.38 0.18
CA PRO A 64 18.15 3.85 0.29
C PRO A 64 19.51 4.41 -0.14
N ASP A 65 20.51 3.55 -0.24
CA ASP A 65 21.89 3.96 -0.57
C ASP A 65 22.13 4.16 -2.07
N ILE A 66 21.21 3.70 -2.93
CA ILE A 66 21.36 3.79 -4.38
C ILE A 66 21.08 5.24 -4.84
N LYS A 67 21.98 5.77 -5.65
CA LYS A 67 21.94 7.14 -6.19
C LYS A 67 22.04 7.16 -7.70
N VAL A 68 21.63 8.27 -8.28
CA VAL A 68 21.88 8.55 -9.71
C VAL A 68 23.39 8.57 -9.98
N GLY A 69 23.82 7.89 -11.03
CA GLY A 69 25.21 7.69 -11.41
C GLY A 69 25.85 6.43 -10.88
N ASP A 70 25.19 5.69 -9.97
CA ASP A 70 25.74 4.44 -9.45
C ASP A 70 25.72 3.36 -10.53
N LYS A 71 26.77 2.55 -10.53
CA LYS A 71 26.91 1.38 -11.40
C LYS A 71 26.60 0.11 -10.63
N LEU A 72 25.52 -0.51 -10.99
CA LEU A 72 25.03 -1.74 -10.36
C LEU A 72 25.54 -2.96 -11.12
N LYS A 73 26.26 -3.85 -10.46
CA LYS A 73 26.65 -5.16 -11.02
C LYS A 73 25.51 -6.15 -10.77
N LEU A 74 24.72 -6.39 -11.78
CA LEU A 74 23.51 -7.20 -11.69
C LEU A 74 23.72 -8.55 -12.38
N ASN A 75 23.22 -9.61 -11.75
CA ASN A 75 23.02 -10.90 -12.38
C ASN A 75 21.65 -10.90 -13.05
N ILE A 76 21.61 -10.99 -14.36
CA ILE A 76 20.39 -11.00 -15.16
C ILE A 76 20.02 -12.45 -15.44
N HIS A 77 18.77 -12.81 -15.10
CA HIS A 77 18.26 -14.17 -15.29
C HIS A 77 17.29 -14.18 -16.48
N ASP A 78 17.66 -14.91 -17.53
CA ASP A 78 16.82 -15.15 -18.70
C ASP A 78 16.56 -16.66 -18.85
N GLY A 79 15.48 -17.12 -18.25
CA GLY A 79 15.19 -18.56 -18.12
C GLY A 79 16.27 -19.25 -17.29
N ASP A 80 16.90 -20.27 -17.88
CA ASP A 80 17.98 -21.03 -17.23
C ASP A 80 19.36 -20.34 -17.34
N ASN A 81 19.46 -19.28 -18.12
CA ASN A 81 20.70 -18.54 -18.33
C ASN A 81 20.83 -17.40 -17.31
N THR A 82 22.02 -17.26 -16.78
CA THR A 82 22.37 -16.15 -15.89
C THR A 82 23.69 -15.53 -16.36
N PHE A 83 23.70 -14.22 -16.55
CA PHE A 83 24.92 -13.48 -16.89
C PHE A 83 25.00 -12.20 -16.07
N GLN A 84 26.24 -11.76 -15.84
CA GLN A 84 26.50 -10.55 -15.08
C GLN A 84 26.68 -9.38 -16.02
N LYS A 85 26.03 -8.25 -15.70
CA LYS A 85 26.19 -6.99 -16.40
C LYS A 85 26.27 -5.83 -15.43
N GLU A 86 27.08 -4.84 -15.77
CA GLU A 86 27.14 -3.55 -15.07
C GLU A 86 26.17 -2.58 -15.75
N ILE A 87 25.25 -2.01 -14.98
CA ILE A 87 24.20 -1.11 -15.46
C ILE A 87 24.21 0.17 -14.62
N GLU A 88 24.20 1.31 -15.28
CA GLU A 88 24.20 2.63 -14.63
C GLU A 88 22.76 3.09 -14.30
N VAL A 89 22.56 3.58 -13.08
CA VAL A 89 21.32 4.28 -12.68
C VAL A 89 21.37 5.72 -13.22
N ALA A 90 20.80 5.96 -14.37
CA ALA A 90 20.85 7.27 -15.02
C ALA A 90 19.82 8.27 -14.44
N ALA A 91 18.73 7.78 -13.89
CA ALA A 91 17.68 8.59 -13.28
C ALA A 91 16.90 7.79 -12.22
N ILE A 92 16.20 8.51 -11.35
CA ILE A 92 15.20 7.98 -10.43
C ILE A 92 13.86 8.57 -10.82
N GLY A 93 12.83 7.75 -10.90
CA GLY A 93 11.50 8.16 -11.31
C GLY A 93 10.41 7.56 -10.43
N GLU A 94 9.24 8.17 -10.48
CA GLU A 94 8.03 7.70 -9.79
C GLU A 94 6.96 7.42 -10.85
N TYR A 95 6.57 6.15 -10.95
CA TYR A 95 5.65 5.69 -11.98
C TYR A 95 4.46 4.97 -11.34
N GLY A 96 3.27 5.24 -11.89
CA GLY A 96 2.06 4.53 -11.48
C GLY A 96 2.00 3.09 -12.00
N THR A 97 1.10 2.30 -11.43
CA THR A 97 0.88 0.88 -11.78
C THR A 97 0.55 0.61 -13.25
N GLY A 98 0.13 1.64 -13.99
CA GLY A 98 -0.22 1.49 -15.42
C GLY A 98 0.98 1.35 -16.35
N LEU A 99 2.12 1.94 -16.01
CA LEU A 99 3.31 1.96 -16.87
C LEU A 99 4.33 0.91 -16.46
N THR A 100 4.49 0.70 -15.15
CA THR A 100 5.46 -0.25 -14.60
C THR A 100 4.85 -1.00 -13.41
N ASN A 101 5.33 -2.20 -13.15
CA ASN A 101 5.09 -2.84 -11.87
C ASN A 101 6.03 -2.23 -10.83
N TYR A 102 5.54 -1.99 -9.62
CA TYR A 102 6.34 -1.48 -8.51
C TYR A 102 7.65 -2.26 -8.32
N ASN A 103 8.65 -1.60 -7.74
CA ASN A 103 9.94 -2.20 -7.41
C ASN A 103 10.69 -2.73 -8.64
N CYS A 104 10.83 -1.92 -9.67
CA CYS A 104 11.55 -2.33 -10.87
C CYS A 104 12.60 -1.31 -11.32
N LEU A 105 13.54 -1.82 -12.10
CA LEU A 105 14.42 -1.02 -12.95
C LEU A 105 13.74 -0.88 -14.31
N ILE A 106 13.79 0.29 -14.89
CA ILE A 106 13.10 0.60 -16.14
C ILE A 106 14.11 0.96 -17.20
N MET A 107 13.97 0.38 -18.39
CA MET A 107 14.75 0.76 -19.56
C MET A 107 13.86 0.76 -20.82
N ALA A 108 14.40 1.17 -21.95
CA ALA A 108 13.71 1.02 -23.22
C ALA A 108 13.51 -0.45 -23.57
N LYS A 109 12.43 -0.78 -24.26
CA LYS A 109 12.12 -2.15 -24.71
C LYS A 109 13.27 -2.75 -25.47
N GLU A 110 13.85 -2.01 -26.40
CA GLU A 110 14.98 -2.45 -27.22
C GLU A 110 16.25 -2.69 -26.37
N GLY A 111 16.44 -1.91 -25.31
CA GLY A 111 17.52 -2.10 -24.35
C GLY A 111 17.35 -3.40 -23.57
N ALA A 112 16.13 -3.70 -23.11
CA ALA A 112 15.82 -4.93 -22.41
C ALA A 112 15.90 -6.15 -23.34
N GLU A 113 15.48 -6.05 -24.59
CA GLU A 113 15.61 -7.10 -25.60
C GLU A 113 17.07 -7.48 -25.88
N LYS A 114 17.99 -6.53 -25.82
CA LYS A 114 19.43 -6.82 -25.93
C LYS A 114 19.99 -7.64 -24.76
N LEU A 115 19.29 -7.61 -23.64
CA LEU A 115 19.63 -8.39 -22.44
C LEU A 115 19.02 -9.78 -22.43
N THR A 116 18.13 -10.08 -23.38
CA THR A 116 17.53 -11.43 -23.51
C THR A 116 18.29 -12.25 -24.54
N ILE A 117 18.56 -13.50 -24.22
CA ILE A 117 19.20 -14.46 -25.15
C ILE A 117 18.13 -15.13 -26.01
N ASN A 118 16.96 -15.39 -25.42
CA ASN A 118 15.88 -16.18 -26.03
C ASN A 118 14.74 -15.37 -26.63
N ASN A 119 14.82 -14.04 -26.60
CA ASN A 119 13.76 -13.13 -27.08
C ASN A 119 12.36 -13.51 -26.56
N SER A 120 12.30 -14.09 -25.37
CA SER A 120 11.07 -14.54 -24.73
C SER A 120 10.51 -13.43 -23.87
N SER A 121 9.24 -13.11 -24.06
CA SER A 121 8.55 -12.16 -23.20
C SER A 121 7.81 -12.91 -22.09
N SER A 122 8.09 -12.52 -20.87
CA SER A 122 7.46 -13.13 -19.69
C SER A 122 6.19 -12.39 -19.25
N TYR A 123 5.89 -11.24 -19.85
CA TYR A 123 4.76 -10.41 -19.46
C TYR A 123 4.08 -9.77 -20.67
N PHE A 124 2.75 -9.93 -20.75
CA PHE A 124 1.91 -9.31 -21.77
C PHE A 124 0.89 -8.41 -21.08
N GLN A 125 0.89 -7.15 -21.41
CA GLN A 125 -0.12 -6.21 -20.93
C GLN A 125 -1.10 -5.92 -22.06
N VAL A 126 -2.37 -6.17 -21.80
CA VAL A 126 -3.48 -5.82 -22.70
C VAL A 126 -4.18 -4.61 -22.12
N ILE A 127 -4.18 -3.52 -22.86
CA ILE A 127 -4.88 -2.28 -22.50
C ILE A 127 -6.09 -2.19 -23.44
N ALA A 128 -7.30 -2.12 -22.88
CA ALA A 128 -8.53 -1.92 -23.64
C ALA A 128 -8.89 -0.42 -23.69
N ASP A 129 -9.49 0.01 -24.82
CA ASP A 129 -9.93 1.40 -25.00
C ASP A 129 -11.16 1.77 -24.18
N LYS A 130 -11.80 0.78 -23.57
CA LYS A 130 -13.02 0.95 -22.77
C LYS A 130 -12.79 0.43 -21.36
N ASP A 131 -13.65 0.92 -20.46
CA ASP A 131 -13.83 0.29 -19.17
C ASP A 131 -14.08 -1.21 -19.33
N TYR A 132 -14.04 -1.96 -18.25
CA TYR A 132 -14.11 -3.41 -18.23
C TYR A 132 -15.05 -4.03 -19.31
N ASP A 133 -14.49 -4.93 -20.13
CA ASP A 133 -15.21 -5.69 -21.17
C ASP A 133 -15.14 -7.20 -20.85
N GLU A 134 -16.28 -7.75 -20.44
CA GLU A 134 -16.40 -9.17 -20.06
C GLU A 134 -16.15 -10.12 -21.24
N ALA A 135 -16.51 -9.72 -22.45
CA ALA A 135 -16.29 -10.54 -23.65
C ALA A 135 -14.79 -10.62 -24.01
N LEU A 136 -14.07 -9.50 -23.85
CA LEU A 136 -12.63 -9.47 -24.02
C LEU A 136 -11.94 -10.33 -22.96
N GLU A 137 -12.35 -10.21 -21.69
CA GLU A 137 -11.79 -11.01 -20.60
C GLU A 137 -11.99 -12.50 -20.85
N ALA A 138 -13.21 -12.93 -21.25
CA ALA A 138 -13.52 -14.33 -21.54
C ALA A 138 -12.68 -14.87 -22.69
N SER A 139 -12.46 -14.07 -23.75
CA SER A 139 -11.63 -14.47 -24.90
C SER A 139 -10.16 -14.63 -24.53
N LEU A 140 -9.63 -13.72 -23.71
CA LEU A 140 -8.26 -13.80 -23.20
C LEU A 140 -8.09 -14.99 -22.24
N GLN A 141 -9.08 -15.24 -21.38
CA GLN A 141 -9.07 -16.40 -20.49
C GLN A 141 -9.02 -17.71 -21.26
N ALA A 142 -9.78 -17.83 -22.34
CA ALA A 142 -9.74 -19.02 -23.20
C ALA A 142 -8.36 -19.28 -23.83
N ILE A 143 -7.63 -18.22 -24.19
CA ILE A 143 -6.25 -18.32 -24.68
C ILE A 143 -5.30 -18.79 -23.58
N VAL A 144 -5.46 -18.23 -22.39
CA VAL A 144 -4.65 -18.56 -21.20
C VAL A 144 -4.85 -20.03 -20.82
N ASP A 145 -6.10 -20.47 -20.74
CA ASP A 145 -6.45 -21.86 -20.39
C ASP A 145 -5.91 -22.86 -21.41
N GLY A 146 -5.89 -22.48 -22.69
CA GLY A 146 -5.31 -23.30 -23.75
C GLY A 146 -3.78 -23.38 -23.73
N SER A 147 -3.09 -22.45 -23.08
CA SER A 147 -1.62 -22.38 -23.08
C SER A 147 -0.94 -23.28 -22.05
N GLY A 148 -1.58 -23.52 -20.90
CA GLY A 148 -1.04 -24.27 -19.75
C GLY A 148 0.17 -23.62 -19.08
N ARG A 149 0.66 -22.47 -19.57
CA ARG A 149 1.86 -21.75 -19.08
C ARG A 149 1.58 -20.29 -18.73
N LEU A 150 0.50 -19.74 -19.23
CA LEU A 150 0.11 -18.34 -18.99
C LEU A 150 -0.78 -18.27 -17.76
N GLN A 151 -0.70 -17.15 -17.04
CA GLN A 151 -1.61 -16.77 -15.99
C GLN A 151 -2.14 -15.37 -16.31
N MET A 152 -3.44 -15.21 -16.26
CA MET A 152 -4.09 -13.92 -16.45
C MET A 152 -4.34 -13.26 -15.10
N ARG A 153 -4.03 -11.98 -15.02
CA ARG A 153 -4.44 -11.12 -13.93
C ARG A 153 -5.23 -9.97 -14.52
N THR A 154 -6.47 -9.85 -14.12
CA THR A 154 -7.31 -8.74 -14.51
C THR A 154 -7.33 -7.70 -13.41
N TRP A 155 -7.46 -6.45 -13.81
CA TRP A 155 -7.66 -5.34 -12.89
C TRP A 155 -8.82 -5.58 -11.93
N LYS A 156 -9.92 -6.15 -12.43
CA LYS A 156 -11.09 -6.49 -11.61
C LYS A 156 -10.76 -7.49 -10.50
N ASN A 157 -10.06 -8.58 -10.83
CA ASN A 157 -9.67 -9.60 -9.85
C ASN A 157 -8.72 -9.04 -8.78
N GLU A 158 -7.78 -8.17 -9.18
CA GLU A 158 -6.90 -7.49 -8.23
C GLU A 158 -7.69 -6.55 -7.33
N TYR A 159 -8.61 -5.74 -7.91
CA TYR A 159 -9.47 -4.85 -7.16
C TYR A 159 -10.36 -5.60 -6.15
N ASP A 160 -11.03 -6.66 -6.59
CA ASP A 160 -11.89 -7.48 -5.74
C ASP A 160 -11.10 -8.14 -4.61
N THR A 161 -9.88 -8.57 -4.87
CA THR A 161 -8.99 -9.13 -3.87
C THR A 161 -8.62 -8.10 -2.80
N TRP A 162 -8.26 -6.88 -3.22
CA TRP A 162 -7.97 -5.77 -2.32
C TRP A 162 -9.19 -5.33 -1.52
N GLU A 163 -10.35 -5.20 -2.18
CA GLU A 163 -11.61 -4.83 -1.51
C GLU A 163 -11.98 -5.86 -0.43
N ASN A 164 -11.89 -7.16 -0.74
CA ASN A 164 -12.13 -8.23 0.21
C ASN A 164 -11.16 -8.20 1.40
N ALA A 165 -9.87 -7.96 1.16
CA ALA A 165 -8.86 -7.83 2.21
C ALA A 165 -9.15 -6.62 3.13
N ILE A 166 -9.55 -5.48 2.55
CA ILE A 166 -9.94 -4.29 3.29
C ILE A 166 -11.20 -4.56 4.12
N GLN A 167 -12.21 -5.24 3.56
CA GLN A 167 -13.44 -5.57 4.27
C GLN A 167 -13.17 -6.53 5.44
N MET A 168 -12.34 -7.55 5.25
CA MET A 168 -11.91 -8.44 6.33
C MET A 168 -11.20 -7.68 7.45
N THR A 169 -10.29 -6.78 7.09
CA THR A 169 -9.56 -5.95 8.07
C THR A 169 -10.51 -5.02 8.82
N ARG A 170 -11.44 -4.37 8.11
CA ARG A 170 -12.50 -3.55 8.76
C ARG A 170 -13.35 -4.37 9.72
N GLY A 171 -13.77 -5.57 9.32
CA GLY A 171 -14.54 -6.47 10.17
C GLY A 171 -13.79 -6.83 11.45
N ALA A 172 -12.52 -7.18 11.37
CA ALA A 172 -11.69 -7.46 12.53
C ALA A 172 -11.53 -6.25 13.46
N CYS A 173 -11.31 -5.05 12.89
CA CYS A 173 -11.23 -3.81 13.66
C CYS A 173 -12.55 -3.51 14.39
N TYR A 174 -13.69 -3.65 13.73
CA TYR A 174 -14.99 -3.45 14.37
C TYR A 174 -15.25 -4.43 15.50
N ALA A 175 -14.94 -5.71 15.29
CA ALA A 175 -15.05 -6.72 16.35
C ALA A 175 -14.20 -6.35 17.57
N PHE A 176 -12.97 -5.92 17.36
CA PHE A 176 -12.08 -5.47 18.44
C PHE A 176 -12.63 -4.24 19.17
N ILE A 177 -13.16 -3.25 18.45
CA ILE A 177 -13.78 -2.06 19.04
C ILE A 177 -15.00 -2.42 19.88
N ILE A 178 -15.84 -3.36 19.43
CA ILE A 178 -17.01 -3.83 20.17
C ILE A 178 -16.59 -4.48 21.49
N ILE A 179 -15.56 -5.33 21.47
CA ILE A 179 -15.03 -5.97 22.68
C ILE A 179 -14.50 -4.92 23.66
N LEU A 180 -13.72 -3.94 23.17
CA LEU A 180 -13.20 -2.86 24.02
C LEU A 180 -14.35 -2.01 24.61
N ALA A 181 -15.38 -1.72 23.82
CA ALA A 181 -16.55 -0.99 24.28
C ALA A 181 -17.29 -1.77 25.39
N ALA A 182 -17.47 -3.06 25.24
CA ALA A 182 -18.09 -3.92 26.26
C ALA A 182 -17.29 -3.92 27.58
N ILE A 183 -15.97 -4.06 27.50
CA ILE A 183 -15.08 -3.97 28.67
C ILE A 183 -15.18 -2.60 29.34
N SER A 184 -15.20 -1.53 28.54
CA SER A 184 -15.30 -0.15 29.03
C SER A 184 -16.62 0.11 29.75
N ILE A 185 -17.74 -0.38 29.21
CA ILE A 185 -19.06 -0.31 29.84
C ILE A 185 -19.06 -1.05 31.18
N MET A 186 -18.50 -2.27 31.20
CA MET A 186 -18.42 -3.06 32.43
C MET A 186 -17.60 -2.36 33.51
N ASN A 187 -16.47 -1.75 33.11
CA ASN A 187 -15.64 -0.95 34.00
C ASN A 187 -16.38 0.28 34.55
N LEU A 188 -17.13 0.97 33.69
CA LEU A 188 -17.94 2.12 34.09
C LEU A 188 -18.99 1.71 35.14
N ILE A 189 -19.74 0.63 34.88
CA ILE A 189 -20.74 0.10 35.81
C ILE A 189 -20.08 -0.21 37.18
N ASN A 190 -18.95 -0.90 37.16
CA ASN A 190 -18.23 -1.28 38.36
C ASN A 190 -17.75 -0.05 39.16
N THR A 191 -17.24 0.96 38.48
CA THR A 191 -16.83 2.22 39.08
C THR A 191 -18.02 2.97 39.70
N MET A 192 -19.16 3.00 39.01
CA MET A 192 -20.37 3.66 39.54
C MET A 192 -20.92 2.94 40.76
N ILE A 193 -20.97 1.61 40.76
CA ILE A 193 -21.40 0.81 41.92
C ILE A 193 -20.49 1.12 43.12
N ASN A 194 -19.16 1.10 42.92
CA ASN A 194 -18.21 1.41 44.01
C ASN A 194 -18.37 2.83 44.51
N SER A 195 -18.56 3.81 43.63
CA SER A 195 -18.82 5.22 44.00
C SER A 195 -20.04 5.35 44.92
N VAL A 196 -21.13 4.68 44.57
CA VAL A 196 -22.37 4.67 45.39
C VAL A 196 -22.10 3.98 46.75
N HIS A 197 -21.38 2.86 46.79
CA HIS A 197 -21.06 2.17 48.02
C HIS A 197 -20.22 3.02 49.01
N VAL A 198 -19.22 3.71 48.49
CA VAL A 198 -18.34 4.59 49.31
C VAL A 198 -19.13 5.77 49.86
N ARG A 199 -20.03 6.36 49.07
CA ARG A 199 -20.82 7.54 49.48
C ARG A 199 -22.18 7.19 50.11
N LYS A 200 -22.44 5.94 50.43
CA LYS A 200 -23.74 5.49 50.97
C LYS A 200 -24.24 6.28 52.19
N LYS A 201 -23.33 6.66 53.08
CA LYS A 201 -23.67 7.50 54.26
C LYS A 201 -24.04 8.94 53.89
N GLU A 202 -23.34 9.54 52.93
CA GLU A 202 -23.63 10.89 52.43
C GLU A 202 -24.96 10.94 51.71
N LEU A 203 -25.22 9.93 50.86
CA LEU A 203 -26.49 9.80 50.13
C LEU A 203 -27.67 9.59 51.11
N GLY A 204 -27.49 8.78 52.15
CA GLY A 204 -28.48 8.58 53.18
C GLY A 204 -28.78 9.82 53.98
N MET A 205 -27.78 10.67 54.28
CA MET A 205 -27.97 11.96 54.95
C MET A 205 -28.78 12.93 54.03
N MET A 206 -28.50 12.97 52.74
CA MET A 206 -29.30 13.81 51.79
C MET A 206 -30.74 13.37 51.70
N GLN A 207 -31.05 12.10 51.76
CA GLN A 207 -32.40 11.59 51.84
C GLN A 207 -33.07 11.94 53.18
N ALA A 208 -32.34 11.89 54.30
CA ALA A 208 -32.86 12.26 55.60
C ALA A 208 -33.23 13.76 55.71
N ILE A 209 -32.58 14.63 54.94
CA ILE A 209 -32.87 16.07 54.85
C ILE A 209 -34.06 16.35 53.87
N GLY A 210 -34.61 15.30 53.17
CA GLY A 210 -35.77 15.42 52.35
C GLY A 210 -35.53 15.30 50.84
N MET A 211 -34.36 14.88 50.40
CA MET A 211 -34.08 14.62 48.96
C MET A 211 -34.89 13.39 48.51
N SER A 212 -35.64 13.53 47.43
CA SER A 212 -36.38 12.42 46.85
C SER A 212 -35.45 11.44 46.05
N ASP A 213 -35.85 10.19 45.95
CA ASP A 213 -35.12 9.17 45.18
C ASP A 213 -34.88 9.59 43.73
N ARG A 214 -35.84 10.30 43.12
CA ARG A 214 -35.71 10.82 41.74
C ARG A 214 -34.63 11.89 41.62
N GLN A 215 -34.45 12.73 42.63
CA GLN A 215 -33.43 13.76 42.65
C GLN A 215 -32.03 13.13 42.84
N LEU A 216 -31.93 12.12 43.70
CA LEU A 216 -30.73 11.34 43.90
C LEU A 216 -30.29 10.62 42.63
N MET A 217 -31.21 9.96 41.95
CA MET A 217 -30.94 9.29 40.67
C MET A 217 -30.48 10.24 39.57
N LYS A 218 -31.12 11.43 39.47
CA LYS A 218 -30.68 12.48 38.53
C LYS A 218 -29.29 12.99 38.82
N MET A 219 -28.92 13.15 40.09
CA MET A 219 -27.59 13.57 40.51
C MET A 219 -26.53 12.57 40.07
N LEU A 220 -26.75 11.26 40.33
CA LEU A 220 -25.86 10.18 39.92
C LEU A 220 -25.75 10.06 38.40
N GLN A 221 -26.86 10.25 37.67
CA GLN A 221 -26.85 10.25 36.20
C GLN A 221 -26.03 11.43 35.65
N LEU A 222 -26.19 12.63 36.20
CA LEU A 222 -25.41 13.81 35.82
C LEU A 222 -23.92 13.58 36.07
N GLU A 223 -23.55 13.01 37.21
CA GLU A 223 -22.16 12.65 37.49
C GLU A 223 -21.61 11.71 36.42
N GLY A 224 -22.34 10.66 36.05
CA GLY A 224 -21.94 9.75 34.96
C GLY A 224 -21.79 10.43 33.61
N ILE A 225 -22.70 11.37 33.27
CA ILE A 225 -22.63 12.15 32.04
C ILE A 225 -21.37 13.04 32.01
N PHE A 226 -21.05 13.70 33.11
CA PHE A 226 -19.85 14.53 33.21
C PHE A 226 -18.58 13.72 32.99
N TYR A 227 -18.47 12.53 33.58
CA TYR A 227 -17.34 11.62 33.34
C TYR A 227 -17.27 11.20 31.88
N THR A 228 -18.38 10.84 31.29
CA THR A 228 -18.44 10.38 29.88
C THR A 228 -18.05 11.49 28.91
N VAL A 229 -18.58 12.69 29.09
CA VAL A 229 -18.26 13.86 28.25
C VAL A 229 -16.79 14.25 28.40
N GLY A 230 -16.27 14.29 29.62
CA GLY A 230 -14.86 14.57 29.87
C GLY A 230 -13.93 13.57 29.20
N THR A 231 -14.24 12.28 29.32
CA THR A 231 -13.46 11.21 28.69
C THR A 231 -13.52 11.31 27.16
N LEU A 232 -14.69 11.64 26.58
CA LEU A 232 -14.86 11.83 25.15
C LEU A 232 -14.00 12.98 24.59
N ILE A 233 -14.01 14.12 25.27
CA ILE A 233 -13.20 15.28 24.88
C ILE A 233 -11.71 14.93 24.88
N ILE A 234 -11.24 14.29 25.96
CA ILE A 234 -9.84 13.88 26.08
C ILE A 234 -9.49 12.84 24.99
N SER A 235 -10.35 11.85 24.78
CA SER A 235 -10.12 10.79 23.79
C SER A 235 -10.06 11.33 22.36
N ILE A 236 -10.94 12.26 22.00
CA ILE A 236 -10.92 12.91 20.68
C ILE A 236 -9.65 13.75 20.55
N GLY A 237 -9.28 14.52 21.58
CA GLY A 237 -8.09 15.36 21.56
C GLY A 237 -6.80 14.52 21.40
N VAL A 238 -6.60 13.52 22.25
CA VAL A 238 -5.42 12.64 22.20
C VAL A 238 -5.42 11.79 20.93
N GLY A 239 -6.57 11.25 20.55
CA GLY A 239 -6.71 10.44 19.33
C GLY A 239 -6.39 11.23 18.05
N SER A 240 -6.84 12.48 17.97
CA SER A 240 -6.54 13.36 16.83
C SER A 240 -5.05 13.76 16.82
N LEU A 241 -4.48 14.05 17.99
CA LEU A 241 -3.07 14.44 18.11
C LEU A 241 -2.12 13.31 17.74
N ALA A 242 -2.46 12.07 18.09
CA ALA A 242 -1.67 10.88 17.74
C ALA A 242 -1.94 10.38 16.33
N GLY A 243 -3.20 10.44 15.88
CA GLY A 243 -3.63 9.94 14.56
C GLY A 243 -3.13 10.79 13.39
N TYR A 244 -3.08 12.12 13.57
CA TYR A 244 -2.65 13.02 12.50
C TYR A 244 -1.19 12.81 12.06
N PRO A 245 -0.18 12.75 12.96
CA PRO A 245 1.19 12.43 12.56
C PRO A 245 1.33 11.04 11.93
N LEU A 246 0.58 10.05 12.44
CA LEU A 246 0.57 8.69 11.89
C LEU A 246 0.03 8.68 10.46
N PHE A 247 -1.04 9.43 10.20
CA PHE A 247 -1.58 9.62 8.86
C PHE A 247 -0.58 10.30 7.92
N LEU A 248 0.10 11.35 8.37
CA LEU A 248 1.13 12.03 7.57
C LEU A 248 2.33 11.11 7.29
N TYR A 249 2.75 10.32 8.27
CA TYR A 249 3.80 9.32 8.09
C TYR A 249 3.39 8.26 7.07
N ALA A 250 2.20 7.69 7.18
CA ALA A 250 1.68 6.70 6.24
C ALA A 250 1.53 7.27 4.81
N LYS A 251 1.14 8.54 4.68
CA LYS A 251 1.10 9.24 3.39
C LYS A 251 2.50 9.46 2.81
N ARG A 252 3.48 9.80 3.64
CA ARG A 252 4.86 10.04 3.21
C ARG A 252 5.60 8.76 2.81
N THR A 253 5.29 7.64 3.45
CA THR A 253 5.89 6.33 3.15
C THR A 253 5.21 5.58 1.99
N GLY A 254 4.20 6.19 1.34
CA GLY A 254 3.45 5.54 0.27
C GLY A 254 2.60 4.35 0.72
N CYS A 255 2.52 4.09 2.03
CA CYS A 255 1.72 3.02 2.61
C CYS A 255 0.21 3.24 2.44
N LEU A 256 -0.21 4.50 2.29
CA LEU A 256 -1.50 4.90 1.76
C LEU A 256 -1.32 5.17 0.27
N ILE A 257 -1.21 4.12 -0.52
CA ILE A 257 -1.43 4.23 -1.96
C ILE A 257 -2.82 4.81 -2.09
N SER A 258 -2.86 6.04 -2.55
CA SER A 258 -4.10 6.74 -2.75
C SER A 258 -4.99 5.87 -3.64
N ALA A 259 -6.09 5.39 -3.11
CA ALA A 259 -7.16 4.76 -3.90
C ALA A 259 -7.59 5.68 -5.08
N HIS A 260 -7.23 6.95 -5.02
CA HIS A 260 -7.42 7.94 -6.08
C HIS A 260 -6.49 7.80 -7.28
N THR A 261 -5.31 7.16 -7.14
CA THR A 261 -4.39 6.95 -8.27
C THR A 261 -4.76 5.70 -9.06
N ILE A 262 -5.65 4.89 -8.51
CA ILE A 262 -6.13 3.64 -9.09
C ILE A 262 -7.37 3.87 -9.99
N ILE A 263 -8.01 5.04 -9.95
CA ILE A 263 -9.30 5.34 -10.62
C ILE A 263 -9.12 6.38 -11.77
N ARG A 264 -7.94 6.45 -12.39
CA ARG A 264 -7.80 7.23 -13.65
C ARG A 264 -7.13 6.42 -14.72
#